data_3eee5085f38a4a1c04bc17a53ac9aa49
#
_entry.id   3eee5085f38a4a1c04bc17a53ac9aa49
#
_cell.length_a   1.000
_cell.length_b   1.000
_cell.length_c   1.000
_cell.angle_alpha   90.00
_cell.angle_beta   90.00
_cell.angle_gamma   90.00
#
_symmetry.space_group_name_H-M   'P 1'
#
loop_
_entity.id
_entity.type
_entity.pdbx_description
1 polymer ?
#
loop_
_entity_poly.entity_id
_entity_poly.type
_entity_poly.pdbx_seq_one_letter_code
_entity_poly.pdbx_strand_id
1 'polypeptide(L)'
;VSGGGLVQAATVLAATTRIRVGVGLLPAAARNVAFAAMEIASLAQLHPHRIDIAVGHGMPSWMRSVGAWPKSPLTLLTEYITLLKSLLSGKLVHHDGRYVRIDGMRLHESAAPAAAPAVLAGVRGPKSLALSGHVADGTLLAEPVTPAYVREALRQIAPTRPHRLVAYNIAAVDDDASAALAVVRPALEVVGEMDWRPHIAPLPFHDDLVTLRSRCDGPQEFAHALPDEWVRQLAVAGTPQQARSRLADLFDAGVTSAVLTPVGTDYLVSLDSLAAVL
;
A
#
# COMPACT_ATOMS: atom_id res chain seq x y z
N VAL A 1 16.32 -1.50 2.69
CA VAL A 1 15.48 -0.84 3.69
C VAL A 1 15.50 0.65 3.39
N SER A 2 14.35 1.23 3.14
CA SER A 2 14.18 2.66 2.87
C SER A 2 14.14 3.48 4.18
N GLY A 3 14.06 4.81 4.08
CA GLY A 3 13.98 5.69 5.25
C GLY A 3 12.77 5.46 6.15
N GLY A 4 12.79 6.02 7.35
CA GLY A 4 11.72 5.86 8.34
C GLY A 4 10.45 6.61 7.93
N GLY A 5 9.36 5.88 7.67
CA GLY A 5 8.13 6.44 7.12
C GLY A 5 7.52 7.57 7.98
N LEU A 6 7.51 7.45 9.31
CA LEU A 6 6.98 8.52 10.18
C LEU A 6 7.87 9.77 10.18
N VAL A 7 9.20 9.61 10.12
CA VAL A 7 10.14 10.75 10.03
C VAL A 7 9.96 11.49 8.70
N GLN A 8 9.88 10.75 7.59
CA GLN A 8 9.62 11.34 6.27
C GLN A 8 8.26 12.03 6.23
N ALA A 9 7.20 11.39 6.76
CA ALA A 9 5.88 11.98 6.85
C ALA A 9 5.88 13.28 7.65
N ALA A 10 6.56 13.33 8.81
CA ALA A 10 6.71 14.54 9.61
C ALA A 10 7.39 15.66 8.82
N THR A 11 8.47 15.36 8.09
CA THR A 11 9.20 16.34 7.27
C THR A 11 8.31 16.90 6.17
N VAL A 12 7.59 16.06 5.43
CA VAL A 12 6.70 16.50 4.34
C VAL A 12 5.52 17.30 4.88
N LEU A 13 4.92 16.88 5.99
CA LEU A 13 3.81 17.58 6.64
C LEU A 13 4.23 18.97 7.12
N ALA A 14 5.43 19.10 7.70
CA ALA A 14 5.97 20.38 8.17
C ALA A 14 6.32 21.34 7.01
N ALA A 15 6.79 20.78 5.88
CA ALA A 15 7.16 21.56 4.69
C ALA A 15 5.96 21.96 3.81
N THR A 16 4.75 21.46 4.10
CA THR A 16 3.56 21.67 3.27
C THR A 16 2.35 22.02 4.11
N THR A 17 1.34 22.65 3.49
CA THR A 17 0.13 23.12 4.21
C THR A 17 -1.17 22.41 3.81
N ARG A 18 -1.23 21.79 2.64
CA ARG A 18 -2.48 21.23 2.07
C ARG A 18 -2.44 19.73 1.76
N ILE A 19 -1.29 19.20 1.34
CA ILE A 19 -1.20 17.78 0.97
C ILE A 19 -1.43 16.88 2.18
N ARG A 20 -2.15 15.78 1.90
CA ARG A 20 -2.27 14.66 2.83
C ARG A 20 -1.12 13.71 2.61
N VAL A 21 -0.62 13.12 3.67
CA VAL A 21 0.51 12.18 3.65
C VAL A 21 0.04 10.83 4.16
N GLY A 22 0.23 9.80 3.34
CA GLY A 22 0.01 8.41 3.73
C GLY A 22 1.32 7.69 4.02
N VAL A 23 1.43 7.01 5.16
CA VAL A 23 2.56 6.10 5.43
C VAL A 23 2.17 4.69 4.97
N GLY A 24 2.76 4.22 3.90
CA GLY A 24 2.39 2.94 3.28
C GLY A 24 3.56 1.98 3.14
N LEU A 25 3.92 1.21 4.16
CA LEU A 25 3.25 0.91 5.42
C LEU A 25 4.23 0.86 6.61
N LEU A 26 3.69 0.78 7.81
CA LEU A 26 4.41 0.41 9.02
C LEU A 26 4.28 -1.12 9.25
N PRO A 27 5.39 -1.88 9.37
CA PRO A 27 5.32 -3.28 9.76
C PRO A 27 4.86 -3.44 11.21
N ALA A 28 3.80 -4.23 11.44
CA ALA A 28 3.23 -4.44 12.78
C ALA A 28 4.24 -5.02 13.78
N ALA A 29 5.15 -5.89 13.31
CA ALA A 29 6.14 -6.54 14.18
C ALA A 29 7.38 -5.69 14.48
N ALA A 30 7.57 -4.55 13.79
CA ALA A 30 8.78 -3.75 13.95
C ALA A 30 8.70 -2.73 15.08
N ARG A 31 7.49 -2.48 15.63
CA ARG A 31 7.28 -1.38 16.58
C ARG A 31 6.17 -1.71 17.56
N ASN A 32 6.38 -1.39 18.83
CA ASN A 32 5.34 -1.51 19.84
C ASN A 32 4.15 -0.60 19.48
N VAL A 33 2.93 -1.14 19.60
CA VAL A 33 1.71 -0.44 19.17
C VAL A 33 1.42 0.83 19.97
N ALA A 34 1.78 0.85 21.27
CA ALA A 34 1.58 2.01 22.13
C ALA A 34 2.48 3.17 21.73
N PHE A 35 3.76 2.91 21.46
CA PHE A 35 4.69 3.93 20.97
C PHE A 35 4.32 4.39 19.56
N ALA A 36 3.88 3.48 18.68
CA ALA A 36 3.35 3.86 17.38
C ALA A 36 2.13 4.79 17.51
N ALA A 37 1.20 4.49 18.42
CA ALA A 37 0.05 5.34 18.69
C ALA A 37 0.46 6.76 19.14
N MET A 38 1.47 6.88 20.03
CA MET A 38 1.99 8.18 20.48
C MET A 38 2.58 9.01 19.32
N GLU A 39 3.40 8.38 18.47
CA GLU A 39 4.04 9.06 17.34
C GLU A 39 3.00 9.50 16.29
N ILE A 40 2.05 8.63 15.98
CA ILE A 40 0.97 8.90 15.03
C ILE A 40 0.03 9.99 15.57
N ALA A 41 -0.32 9.93 16.86
CA ALA A 41 -1.16 10.93 17.51
C ALA A 41 -0.50 12.30 17.46
N SER A 42 0.80 12.41 17.71
CA SER A 42 1.55 13.65 17.62
C SER A 42 1.48 14.26 16.22
N LEU A 43 1.66 13.44 15.17
CA LEU A 43 1.53 13.92 13.79
C LEU A 43 0.09 14.35 13.47
N ALA A 44 -0.91 13.62 13.95
CA ALA A 44 -2.31 13.96 13.71
C ALA A 44 -2.76 15.22 14.44
N GLN A 45 -2.18 15.52 15.61
CA GLN A 45 -2.42 16.78 16.33
C GLN A 45 -1.76 17.99 15.66
N LEU A 46 -0.48 17.85 15.27
CA LEU A 46 0.27 18.90 14.61
C LEU A 46 -0.27 19.21 13.20
N HIS A 47 -0.84 18.18 12.53
CA HIS A 47 -1.31 18.27 11.15
C HIS A 47 -2.70 17.64 11.00
N PRO A 48 -3.76 18.25 11.58
CA PRO A 48 -5.11 17.68 11.59
C PRO A 48 -5.62 17.31 10.18
N HIS A 49 -6.22 16.12 10.06
CA HIS A 49 -6.80 15.58 8.81
C HIS A 49 -5.82 15.37 7.65
N ARG A 50 -4.50 15.43 7.90
CA ARG A 50 -3.48 15.36 6.85
C ARG A 50 -2.63 14.10 6.87
N ILE A 51 -2.88 13.16 7.79
CA ILE A 51 -2.13 11.91 7.86
C ILE A 51 -3.06 10.69 7.78
N ASP A 52 -2.64 9.70 7.02
CA ASP A 52 -3.21 8.35 6.97
C ASP A 52 -2.10 7.32 7.24
N ILE A 53 -2.43 6.23 7.92
CA ILE A 53 -1.45 5.21 8.27
C ILE A 53 -1.91 3.86 7.74
N ALA A 54 -1.04 3.19 6.97
CA ALA A 54 -1.21 1.78 6.69
C ALA A 54 -0.31 0.94 7.59
N VAL A 55 -0.84 -0.17 8.09
CA VAL A 55 -0.13 -1.18 8.86
C VAL A 55 -0.19 -2.51 8.12
N GLY A 56 0.91 -3.24 8.06
CA GLY A 56 0.95 -4.53 7.37
C GLY A 56 1.94 -5.50 7.99
N HIS A 57 2.13 -6.63 7.30
CA HIS A 57 3.08 -7.64 7.77
C HIS A 57 4.55 -7.20 7.61
N GLY A 58 4.83 -6.28 6.70
CA GLY A 58 6.17 -6.04 6.17
C GLY A 58 6.61 -7.14 5.20
N MET A 59 7.75 -6.95 4.54
CA MET A 59 8.34 -7.98 3.68
C MET A 59 8.87 -9.13 4.52
N PRO A 60 8.43 -10.39 4.28
CA PRO A 60 8.81 -11.53 5.12
C PRO A 60 10.33 -11.74 5.25
N SER A 61 11.08 -11.53 4.16
CA SER A 61 12.54 -11.64 4.14
C SER A 61 13.18 -10.63 5.09
N TRP A 62 12.78 -9.37 5.01
CA TRP A 62 13.31 -8.31 5.88
C TRP A 62 12.95 -8.53 7.35
N MET A 63 11.70 -8.92 7.62
CA MET A 63 11.25 -9.15 8.99
C MET A 63 11.97 -10.34 9.62
N ARG A 64 12.30 -11.39 8.83
CA ARG A 64 13.12 -12.51 9.29
C ARG A 64 14.56 -12.10 9.57
N SER A 65 15.16 -11.27 8.71
CA SER A 65 16.56 -10.84 8.85
C SER A 65 16.81 -10.03 10.12
N VAL A 66 15.76 -9.41 10.69
CA VAL A 66 15.84 -8.68 11.97
C VAL A 66 15.18 -9.44 13.14
N GLY A 67 14.85 -10.72 12.95
CA GLY A 67 14.26 -11.56 14.00
C GLY A 67 12.81 -11.19 14.40
N ALA A 68 12.11 -10.40 13.58
CA ALA A 68 10.79 -9.84 13.90
C ALA A 68 9.62 -10.57 13.21
N TRP A 69 9.85 -11.68 12.50
CA TRP A 69 8.75 -12.41 11.85
C TRP A 69 7.98 -13.28 12.85
N PRO A 70 6.67 -13.01 13.08
CA PRO A 70 5.90 -13.75 14.08
C PRO A 70 5.47 -15.13 13.58
N LYS A 71 5.18 -16.06 14.50
CA LYS A 71 4.63 -17.39 14.15
C LYS A 71 3.24 -17.29 13.49
N SER A 72 2.44 -16.29 13.87
CA SER A 72 1.13 -16.03 13.25
C SER A 72 1.01 -14.55 12.86
N PRO A 73 1.43 -14.18 11.62
CA PRO A 73 1.36 -12.80 11.14
C PRO A 73 -0.06 -12.22 11.15
N LEU A 74 -1.07 -13.04 10.83
CA LEU A 74 -2.47 -12.60 10.85
C LEU A 74 -2.95 -12.22 12.26
N THR A 75 -2.63 -13.03 13.27
CA THR A 75 -3.01 -12.73 14.66
C THR A 75 -2.35 -11.44 15.12
N LEU A 76 -1.04 -11.28 14.89
CA LEU A 76 -0.35 -10.03 15.22
C LEU A 76 -0.99 -8.82 14.53
N LEU A 77 -1.27 -8.91 13.24
CA LEU A 77 -1.86 -7.79 12.49
C LEU A 77 -3.25 -7.43 13.02
N THR A 78 -4.08 -8.43 13.35
CA THR A 78 -5.40 -8.21 13.96
C THR A 78 -5.29 -7.47 15.29
N GLU A 79 -4.47 -8.00 16.22
CA GLU A 79 -4.26 -7.38 17.53
C GLU A 79 -3.75 -5.95 17.35
N TYR A 80 -2.73 -5.76 16.51
CA TYR A 80 -2.07 -4.49 16.32
C TYR A 80 -3.00 -3.40 15.77
N ILE A 81 -3.74 -3.67 14.68
CA ILE A 81 -4.66 -2.68 14.07
C ILE A 81 -5.79 -2.34 15.04
N THR A 82 -6.39 -3.35 15.70
CA THR A 82 -7.48 -3.14 16.66
C THR A 82 -7.04 -2.25 17.82
N LEU A 83 -5.87 -2.52 18.38
CA LEU A 83 -5.33 -1.78 19.51
C LEU A 83 -4.86 -0.38 19.12
N LEU A 84 -4.21 -0.24 17.96
CA LEU A 84 -3.80 1.05 17.44
C LEU A 84 -5.01 1.99 17.29
N LYS A 85 -6.09 1.52 16.68
CA LYS A 85 -7.33 2.30 16.53
C LYS A 85 -7.95 2.67 17.86
N SER A 86 -7.94 1.75 18.83
CA SER A 86 -8.45 2.01 20.18
C SER A 86 -7.64 3.08 20.91
N LEU A 87 -6.31 3.00 20.85
CA LEU A 87 -5.42 4.00 21.45
C LEU A 87 -5.57 5.37 20.79
N LEU A 88 -5.59 5.42 19.44
CA LEU A 88 -5.77 6.68 18.70
C LEU A 88 -7.11 7.35 18.96
N SER A 89 -8.15 6.57 19.34
CA SER A 89 -9.44 7.11 19.76
C SER A 89 -9.49 7.52 21.25
N GLY A 90 -8.36 7.53 21.95
CA GLY A 90 -8.26 7.92 23.37
C GLY A 90 -8.85 6.93 24.37
N LYS A 91 -9.18 5.70 23.96
CA LYS A 91 -9.72 4.68 24.85
C LYS A 91 -8.68 4.16 25.81
N LEU A 92 -9.12 3.83 27.04
CA LEU A 92 -8.35 3.01 27.97
C LEU A 92 -8.32 1.57 27.46
N VAL A 93 -7.14 1.01 27.28
CA VAL A 93 -6.93 -0.32 26.70
C VAL A 93 -6.34 -1.28 27.72
N HIS A 94 -7.00 -2.41 27.89
CA HIS A 94 -6.47 -3.61 28.53
C HIS A 94 -6.54 -4.74 27.50
N HIS A 95 -5.44 -5.42 27.26
CA HIS A 95 -5.37 -6.51 26.28
C HIS A 95 -4.25 -7.50 26.64
N ASP A 96 -4.61 -8.76 26.84
CA ASP A 96 -3.67 -9.87 27.02
C ASP A 96 -3.75 -10.80 25.80
N GLY A 97 -3.15 -10.35 24.69
CA GLY A 97 -3.15 -11.07 23.43
C GLY A 97 -1.93 -11.99 23.28
N ARG A 98 -1.89 -12.68 22.18
CA ARG A 98 -0.78 -13.58 21.86
C ARG A 98 0.52 -12.85 21.59
N TYR A 99 0.44 -11.69 20.94
CA TYR A 99 1.58 -10.90 20.50
C TYR A 99 1.64 -9.52 21.13
N VAL A 100 0.49 -8.95 21.46
CA VAL A 100 0.41 -7.62 22.05
C VAL A 100 -0.21 -7.73 23.44
N ARG A 101 0.47 -7.14 24.44
CA ARG A 101 -0.02 -7.03 25.81
C ARG A 101 0.00 -5.58 26.23
N ILE A 102 -1.12 -5.11 26.75
CA ILE A 102 -1.30 -3.75 27.25
C ILE A 102 -2.11 -3.85 28.56
N ASP A 103 -1.58 -3.26 29.61
CA ASP A 103 -2.25 -3.20 30.90
C ASP A 103 -2.56 -1.75 31.26
N GLY A 104 -3.82 -1.34 31.06
CA GLY A 104 -4.32 -0.04 31.49
C GLY A 104 -3.68 1.17 30.82
N MET A 105 -3.47 1.14 29.50
CA MET A 105 -2.87 2.25 28.77
C MET A 105 -3.89 3.05 27.95
N ARG A 106 -3.77 4.38 27.95
CA ARG A 106 -4.44 5.30 27.03
C ARG A 106 -3.50 6.46 26.69
N LEU A 107 -3.74 7.10 25.57
CA LEU A 107 -3.12 8.40 25.30
C LEU A 107 -3.66 9.43 26.29
N HIS A 108 -2.79 10.29 26.81
CA HIS A 108 -3.22 11.42 27.63
C HIS A 108 -4.19 12.31 26.82
N GLU A 109 -5.17 12.94 27.49
CA GLU A 109 -6.19 13.77 26.80
C GLU A 109 -5.58 14.84 25.90
N SER A 110 -4.49 15.47 26.39
CA SER A 110 -3.75 16.48 25.59
C SER A 110 -2.95 15.87 24.41
N ALA A 111 -2.76 14.56 24.37
CA ALA A 111 -2.04 13.84 23.32
C ALA A 111 -2.95 13.06 22.35
N ALA A 112 -4.22 12.88 22.70
CA ALA A 112 -5.19 12.26 21.80
C ALA A 112 -5.60 13.23 20.69
N PRO A 113 -5.55 12.83 19.41
CA PRO A 113 -5.96 13.72 18.32
C PRO A 113 -7.49 13.90 18.35
N ALA A 114 -7.96 15.13 18.06
CA ALA A 114 -9.39 15.46 17.99
C ALA A 114 -10.12 14.59 16.96
N ALA A 115 -9.45 14.18 15.89
CA ALA A 115 -9.93 13.21 14.92
C ALA A 115 -8.83 12.17 14.68
N ALA A 116 -9.09 10.93 15.06
CA ALA A 116 -8.17 9.83 14.84
C ALA A 116 -7.93 9.64 13.33
N PRO A 117 -6.67 9.49 12.88
CA PRO A 117 -6.38 9.20 11.49
C PRO A 117 -6.91 7.82 11.10
N ALA A 118 -7.24 7.64 9.81
CA ALA A 118 -7.62 6.34 9.31
C ALA A 118 -6.45 5.35 9.39
N VAL A 119 -6.72 4.13 9.84
CA VAL A 119 -5.77 3.03 9.89
C VAL A 119 -6.13 2.01 8.83
N LEU A 120 -5.33 1.93 7.79
CA LEU A 120 -5.50 0.99 6.68
C LEU A 120 -4.67 -0.27 6.93
N ALA A 121 -5.09 -1.39 6.34
CA ALA A 121 -4.27 -2.60 6.28
C ALA A 121 -3.53 -2.68 4.94
N GLY A 122 -2.20 -2.70 4.96
CA GLY A 122 -1.37 -2.94 3.77
C GLY A 122 -1.18 -4.43 3.57
N VAL A 123 -2.01 -5.05 2.73
CA VAL A 123 -2.11 -6.52 2.59
C VAL A 123 -2.46 -6.93 1.16
N ARG A 124 -2.19 -8.21 0.80
CA ARG A 124 -2.43 -8.71 -0.57
C ARG A 124 -3.10 -10.08 -0.66
N GLY A 125 -2.92 -10.95 0.32
CA GLY A 125 -3.44 -12.33 0.24
C GLY A 125 -4.87 -12.45 0.79
N PRO A 126 -5.62 -13.49 0.39
CA PRO A 126 -7.07 -13.62 0.69
C PRO A 126 -7.40 -13.51 2.18
N LYS A 127 -6.66 -14.23 3.05
CA LYS A 127 -6.89 -14.18 4.50
C LYS A 127 -6.61 -12.81 5.11
N SER A 128 -5.59 -12.11 4.60
CA SER A 128 -5.25 -10.76 5.07
C SER A 128 -6.21 -9.71 4.54
N LEU A 129 -6.73 -9.88 3.32
CA LEU A 129 -7.78 -9.03 2.76
C LEU A 129 -9.09 -9.17 3.54
N ALA A 130 -9.51 -10.40 3.85
CA ALA A 130 -10.66 -10.63 4.71
C ALA A 130 -10.50 -9.99 6.09
N LEU A 131 -9.32 -10.14 6.72
CA LEU A 131 -9.00 -9.48 7.98
C LEU A 131 -9.13 -7.96 7.87
N SER A 132 -8.62 -7.36 6.80
CA SER A 132 -8.71 -5.91 6.58
C SER A 132 -10.15 -5.41 6.62
N GLY A 133 -11.10 -6.11 5.98
CA GLY A 133 -12.53 -5.78 6.00
C GLY A 133 -13.14 -5.73 7.40
N HIS A 134 -12.60 -6.50 8.34
CA HIS A 134 -13.11 -6.56 9.71
C HIS A 134 -12.49 -5.51 10.64
N VAL A 135 -11.18 -5.26 10.55
CA VAL A 135 -10.48 -4.46 11.57
C VAL A 135 -10.03 -3.07 11.10
N ALA A 136 -9.77 -2.88 9.79
CA ALA A 136 -9.19 -1.65 9.26
C ALA A 136 -10.25 -0.67 8.73
N ASP A 137 -9.87 0.59 8.51
CA ASP A 137 -10.72 1.62 7.89
C ASP A 137 -10.58 1.61 6.36
N GLY A 138 -9.68 0.79 5.85
CA GLY A 138 -9.42 0.61 4.44
C GLY A 138 -8.30 -0.40 4.19
N THR A 139 -8.05 -0.66 2.92
CA THR A 139 -6.95 -1.54 2.46
C THR A 139 -6.03 -0.75 1.54
N LEU A 140 -4.74 -0.94 1.73
CA LEU A 140 -3.70 -0.49 0.81
C LEU A 140 -3.21 -1.69 0.02
N LEU A 141 -3.38 -1.65 -1.30
CA LEU A 141 -2.92 -2.66 -2.23
C LEU A 141 -1.60 -2.21 -2.86
N ALA A 142 -0.58 -3.05 -2.76
CA ALA A 142 0.70 -2.82 -3.45
C ALA A 142 0.54 -3.07 -4.97
N GLU A 143 1.47 -2.52 -5.74
CA GLU A 143 1.55 -2.70 -7.19
C GLU A 143 1.85 -4.16 -7.61
N PRO A 144 1.41 -4.57 -8.78
CA PRO A 144 0.50 -3.89 -9.69
C PRO A 144 -0.96 -4.04 -9.25
N VAL A 145 -1.73 -2.95 -9.31
CA VAL A 145 -3.19 -3.02 -9.07
C VAL A 145 -3.93 -2.87 -10.39
N THR A 146 -4.68 -3.91 -10.73
CA THR A 146 -5.51 -3.95 -11.93
C THR A 146 -6.99 -3.92 -11.57
N PRO A 147 -7.91 -3.50 -12.46
CA PRO A 147 -9.35 -3.57 -12.19
C PRO A 147 -9.83 -4.99 -11.84
N ALA A 148 -9.23 -6.01 -12.45
CA ALA A 148 -9.53 -7.41 -12.12
C ALA A 148 -9.13 -7.75 -10.67
N TYR A 149 -7.92 -7.35 -10.27
CA TYR A 149 -7.45 -7.54 -8.89
C TYR A 149 -8.26 -6.72 -7.88
N VAL A 150 -8.66 -5.48 -8.23
CA VAL A 150 -9.52 -4.64 -7.38
C VAL A 150 -10.84 -5.35 -7.07
N ARG A 151 -11.53 -5.86 -8.11
CA ARG A 151 -12.80 -6.59 -7.92
C ARG A 151 -12.64 -7.84 -7.07
N GLU A 152 -11.58 -8.62 -7.31
CA GLU A 152 -11.27 -9.81 -6.50
C GLU A 152 -10.91 -9.44 -5.05
N ALA A 153 -10.10 -8.40 -4.85
CA ALA A 153 -9.75 -7.91 -3.52
C ALA A 153 -10.98 -7.45 -2.75
N LEU A 154 -11.89 -6.66 -3.36
CA LEU A 154 -13.14 -6.23 -2.73
C LEU A 154 -14.06 -7.39 -2.36
N ARG A 155 -14.12 -8.43 -3.21
CA ARG A 155 -14.87 -9.67 -2.89
C ARG A 155 -14.30 -10.37 -1.67
N GLN A 156 -12.97 -10.38 -1.49
CA GLN A 156 -12.31 -10.99 -0.33
C GLN A 156 -12.37 -10.13 0.92
N ILE A 157 -12.25 -8.80 0.79
CA ILE A 157 -12.39 -7.85 1.89
C ILE A 157 -13.80 -7.91 2.46
N ALA A 158 -14.82 -8.04 1.60
CA ALA A 158 -16.24 -8.08 1.95
C ALA A 158 -16.63 -7.03 3.01
N PRO A 159 -16.40 -5.74 2.77
CA PRO A 159 -16.55 -4.72 3.79
C PRO A 159 -18.02 -4.54 4.18
N THR A 160 -18.29 -4.48 5.49
CA THR A 160 -19.66 -4.23 6.03
C THR A 160 -19.90 -2.77 6.40
N ARG A 161 -18.93 -1.90 6.18
CA ARG A 161 -18.94 -0.45 6.46
C ARG A 161 -18.14 0.28 5.39
N PRO A 162 -18.22 1.63 5.29
CA PRO A 162 -17.37 2.38 4.37
C PRO A 162 -15.90 1.98 4.53
N HIS A 163 -15.26 1.63 3.42
CA HIS A 163 -13.92 1.07 3.39
C HIS A 163 -13.11 1.72 2.28
N ARG A 164 -12.01 2.36 2.64
CA ARG A 164 -11.12 3.00 1.67
C ARG A 164 -10.27 1.94 0.96
N LEU A 165 -10.09 2.10 -0.36
CA LEU A 165 -9.20 1.24 -1.13
C LEU A 165 -8.13 2.10 -1.81
N VAL A 166 -6.91 2.01 -1.33
CA VAL A 166 -5.75 2.73 -1.86
C VAL A 166 -4.95 1.78 -2.74
N ALA A 167 -4.70 2.16 -3.98
CA ALA A 167 -4.02 1.34 -4.98
C ALA A 167 -2.69 1.97 -5.40
N TYR A 168 -1.59 1.23 -5.22
CA TYR A 168 -0.28 1.60 -5.75
C TYR A 168 -0.10 1.07 -7.16
N ASN A 169 0.44 1.90 -8.04
CA ASN A 169 0.85 1.49 -9.38
C ASN A 169 2.14 2.21 -9.79
N ILE A 170 3.00 1.48 -10.44
CA ILE A 170 4.13 2.04 -11.17
C ILE A 170 3.57 2.90 -12.30
N ALA A 171 4.14 4.09 -12.53
CA ALA A 171 3.62 5.02 -13.51
C ALA A 171 4.72 5.77 -14.27
N ALA A 172 4.47 5.96 -15.57
CA ALA A 172 5.20 6.87 -16.44
C ALA A 172 4.26 7.41 -17.53
N VAL A 173 4.36 8.70 -17.79
CA VAL A 173 3.54 9.38 -18.79
C VAL A 173 4.47 10.13 -19.76
N ASP A 174 4.21 9.97 -21.06
CA ASP A 174 4.97 10.60 -22.13
C ASP A 174 4.04 10.80 -23.33
N ASP A 175 4.28 11.80 -24.16
CA ASP A 175 3.54 11.98 -25.41
C ASP A 175 3.74 10.80 -26.38
N ASP A 176 4.91 10.14 -26.30
CA ASP A 176 5.17 8.85 -26.93
C ASP A 176 4.82 7.70 -25.95
N ALA A 177 3.72 7.03 -26.23
CA ALA A 177 3.28 5.88 -25.43
C ALA A 177 4.35 4.77 -25.34
N SER A 178 5.15 4.58 -26.39
CA SER A 178 6.20 3.54 -26.40
C SER A 178 7.35 3.90 -25.46
N ALA A 179 7.69 5.18 -25.37
CA ALA A 179 8.68 5.68 -24.40
C ALA A 179 8.20 5.47 -22.96
N ALA A 180 6.96 5.79 -22.64
CA ALA A 180 6.37 5.55 -21.33
C ALA A 180 6.40 4.06 -20.94
N LEU A 181 6.04 3.16 -21.86
CA LEU A 181 6.08 1.71 -21.62
C LEU A 181 7.50 1.21 -21.39
N ALA A 182 8.48 1.70 -22.14
CA ALA A 182 9.89 1.33 -21.97
C ALA A 182 10.41 1.70 -20.58
N VAL A 183 9.98 2.86 -20.06
CA VAL A 183 10.38 3.35 -18.72
C VAL A 183 9.82 2.50 -17.58
N VAL A 184 8.55 2.06 -17.66
CA VAL A 184 7.94 1.27 -16.56
C VAL A 184 8.33 -0.20 -16.60
N ARG A 185 8.70 -0.74 -17.76
CA ARG A 185 8.97 -2.16 -17.99
C ARG A 185 9.95 -2.77 -16.99
N PRO A 186 11.15 -2.20 -16.73
CA PRO A 186 12.09 -2.77 -15.75
C PRO A 186 11.51 -2.90 -14.34
N ALA A 187 10.66 -1.99 -13.93
CA ALA A 187 10.05 -2.01 -12.60
C ALA A 187 8.98 -3.11 -12.44
N LEU A 188 8.58 -3.78 -13.51
CA LEU A 188 7.67 -4.93 -13.49
C LEU A 188 8.40 -6.28 -13.33
N GLU A 189 9.70 -6.31 -13.14
CA GLU A 189 10.50 -7.53 -13.01
C GLU A 189 10.01 -8.48 -11.90
N VAL A 190 9.44 -7.90 -10.83
CA VAL A 190 8.93 -8.67 -9.67
C VAL A 190 7.56 -9.29 -9.89
N VAL A 191 6.81 -8.88 -10.92
CA VAL A 191 5.42 -9.32 -11.13
C VAL A 191 5.31 -10.82 -11.38
N GLY A 192 6.35 -11.43 -11.94
CA GLY A 192 6.43 -12.88 -12.14
C GLY A 192 6.77 -13.70 -10.88
N GLU A 193 7.09 -13.06 -9.76
CA GLU A 193 7.47 -13.75 -8.54
C GLU A 193 6.27 -14.26 -7.73
N MET A 194 6.47 -15.33 -6.96
CA MET A 194 5.38 -16.01 -6.24
C MET A 194 4.62 -15.09 -5.27
N ASP A 195 5.31 -14.13 -4.65
CA ASP A 195 4.69 -13.18 -3.72
C ASP A 195 3.67 -12.25 -4.41
N TRP A 196 3.77 -12.08 -5.75
CA TRP A 196 2.84 -11.27 -6.55
C TRP A 196 1.68 -12.07 -7.15
N ARG A 197 1.67 -13.40 -6.95
CA ARG A 197 0.59 -14.25 -7.47
C ARG A 197 -0.83 -13.76 -7.16
N PRO A 198 -1.17 -13.23 -5.96
CA PRO A 198 -2.51 -12.70 -5.70
C PRO A 198 -2.92 -11.56 -6.64
N HIS A 199 -1.96 -10.74 -7.10
CA HIS A 199 -2.21 -9.59 -7.98
C HIS A 199 -2.51 -10.03 -9.42
N ILE A 200 -1.84 -11.08 -9.88
CA ILE A 200 -1.89 -11.54 -11.27
C ILE A 200 -2.91 -12.68 -11.49
N ALA A 201 -3.26 -13.44 -10.45
CA ALA A 201 -4.18 -14.56 -10.55
C ALA A 201 -5.56 -14.20 -11.17
N PRO A 202 -6.13 -13.00 -10.96
CA PRO A 202 -7.39 -12.62 -11.60
C PRO A 202 -7.26 -12.17 -13.06
N LEU A 203 -6.05 -12.09 -13.61
CA LEU A 203 -5.82 -11.60 -14.97
C LEU A 203 -6.17 -12.66 -16.02
N PRO A 204 -6.77 -12.28 -17.14
CA PRO A 204 -7.11 -13.24 -18.22
C PRO A 204 -5.88 -13.89 -18.84
N PHE A 205 -4.70 -13.26 -18.74
CA PHE A 205 -3.43 -13.78 -19.25
C PHE A 205 -2.51 -14.34 -18.14
N HIS A 206 -3.07 -14.70 -16.98
CA HIS A 206 -2.29 -15.22 -15.85
C HIS A 206 -1.43 -16.42 -16.22
N ASP A 207 -2.01 -17.43 -16.90
CA ASP A 207 -1.30 -18.66 -17.24
C ASP A 207 -0.17 -18.40 -18.25
N ASP A 208 -0.41 -17.49 -19.22
CA ASP A 208 0.60 -17.09 -20.19
C ASP A 208 1.74 -16.30 -19.51
N LEU A 209 1.42 -15.45 -18.54
CA LEU A 209 2.41 -14.70 -17.76
C LEU A 209 3.29 -15.63 -16.93
N VAL A 210 2.69 -16.62 -16.26
CA VAL A 210 3.44 -17.65 -15.51
C VAL A 210 4.32 -18.48 -16.45
N THR A 211 3.80 -18.84 -17.63
CA THR A 211 4.56 -19.55 -18.66
C THR A 211 5.72 -18.72 -19.17
N LEU A 212 5.52 -17.43 -19.46
CA LEU A 212 6.57 -16.52 -19.88
C LEU A 212 7.68 -16.45 -18.82
N ARG A 213 7.29 -16.24 -17.54
CA ARG A 213 8.27 -16.17 -16.43
C ARG A 213 9.11 -17.44 -16.31
N SER A 214 8.51 -18.62 -16.53
CA SER A 214 9.22 -19.90 -16.43
C SER A 214 10.24 -20.15 -17.55
N ARG A 215 10.12 -19.42 -18.66
CA ARG A 215 11.03 -19.52 -19.82
C ARG A 215 12.18 -18.52 -19.78
N CYS A 216 12.14 -17.54 -18.87
CA CYS A 216 13.15 -16.52 -18.74
C CYS A 216 14.20 -16.91 -17.68
N ASP A 217 15.46 -16.62 -17.92
CA ASP A 217 16.57 -16.93 -17.02
C ASP A 217 16.55 -16.06 -15.74
N GLY A 218 15.80 -14.94 -15.75
CA GLY A 218 15.69 -14.08 -14.59
C GLY A 218 14.57 -13.04 -14.69
N PRO A 219 14.35 -12.28 -13.58
CA PRO A 219 13.31 -11.26 -13.53
C PRO A 219 13.48 -10.17 -14.58
N GLN A 220 14.71 -9.78 -14.89
CA GLN A 220 15.02 -8.74 -15.87
C GLN A 220 14.65 -9.18 -17.28
N GLU A 221 15.02 -10.41 -17.69
CA GLU A 221 14.63 -10.96 -18.99
C GLU A 221 13.10 -11.07 -19.09
N PHE A 222 12.45 -11.53 -18.04
CA PHE A 222 10.99 -11.57 -17.97
C PHE A 222 10.38 -10.18 -18.20
N ALA A 223 10.88 -9.14 -17.50
CA ALA A 223 10.37 -7.78 -17.66
C ALA A 223 10.52 -7.28 -19.11
N HIS A 224 11.65 -7.57 -19.75
CA HIS A 224 11.87 -7.22 -21.16
C HIS A 224 10.95 -7.97 -22.12
N ALA A 225 10.64 -9.22 -21.83
CA ALA A 225 9.80 -10.08 -22.66
C ALA A 225 8.29 -9.83 -22.52
N LEU A 226 7.86 -9.02 -21.54
CA LEU A 226 6.44 -8.69 -21.35
C LEU A 226 5.86 -8.03 -22.62
N PRO A 227 4.75 -8.51 -23.19
CA PRO A 227 4.03 -7.81 -24.25
C PRO A 227 3.58 -6.41 -23.79
N ASP A 228 3.63 -5.43 -24.69
CA ASP A 228 3.19 -4.06 -24.40
C ASP A 228 1.76 -3.98 -23.88
N GLU A 229 0.88 -4.85 -24.39
CA GLU A 229 -0.50 -4.95 -23.93
C GLU A 229 -0.59 -5.31 -22.44
N TRP A 230 0.26 -6.23 -21.97
CA TRP A 230 0.30 -6.58 -20.56
C TRP A 230 0.91 -5.47 -19.72
N VAL A 231 1.97 -4.82 -20.20
CA VAL A 231 2.57 -3.66 -19.51
C VAL A 231 1.54 -2.57 -19.28
N ARG A 232 0.69 -2.24 -20.29
CA ARG A 232 -0.42 -1.27 -20.15
C ARG A 232 -1.44 -1.67 -19.10
N GLN A 233 -1.61 -2.96 -18.86
CA GLN A 233 -2.53 -3.46 -17.82
C GLN A 233 -1.89 -3.51 -16.43
N LEU A 234 -0.59 -3.69 -16.33
CA LEU A 234 0.16 -3.84 -15.08
C LEU A 234 0.68 -2.51 -14.51
N ALA A 235 0.68 -1.44 -15.30
CA ALA A 235 1.15 -0.11 -14.91
C ALA A 235 0.15 0.99 -15.34
N VAL A 236 0.33 2.20 -14.82
CA VAL A 236 -0.32 3.41 -15.34
C VAL A 236 0.70 4.07 -16.26
N ALA A 237 0.73 3.65 -17.53
CA ALA A 237 1.73 4.09 -18.49
C ALA A 237 1.14 4.35 -19.88
N GLY A 238 1.72 5.33 -20.58
CA GLY A 238 1.32 5.73 -21.93
C GLY A 238 1.17 7.23 -22.05
N THR A 239 0.36 7.67 -23.04
CA THR A 239 0.04 9.09 -23.16
C THR A 239 -0.82 9.58 -21.99
N PRO A 240 -0.88 10.92 -21.75
CA PRO A 240 -1.74 11.47 -20.69
C PRO A 240 -3.19 10.98 -20.77
N GLN A 241 -3.72 10.83 -21.99
CA GLN A 241 -5.09 10.33 -22.20
C GLN A 241 -5.21 8.84 -21.80
N GLN A 242 -4.24 8.00 -22.18
CA GLN A 242 -4.23 6.58 -21.82
C GLN A 242 -4.08 6.38 -20.31
N ALA A 243 -3.21 7.15 -19.67
CA ALA A 243 -3.03 7.11 -18.23
C ALA A 243 -4.30 7.53 -17.46
N ARG A 244 -4.98 8.60 -17.92
CA ARG A 244 -6.29 9.01 -17.35
C ARG A 244 -7.36 7.93 -17.52
N SER A 245 -7.45 7.30 -18.69
CA SER A 245 -8.38 6.19 -18.93
C SER A 245 -8.09 5.03 -17.97
N ARG A 246 -6.82 4.69 -17.79
CA ARG A 246 -6.42 3.62 -16.87
C ARG A 246 -6.77 3.94 -15.41
N LEU A 247 -6.62 5.19 -14.98
CA LEU A 247 -7.04 5.63 -13.65
C LEU A 247 -8.56 5.57 -13.50
N ALA A 248 -9.33 5.98 -14.52
CA ALA A 248 -10.79 5.86 -14.51
C ALA A 248 -11.23 4.40 -14.34
N ASP A 249 -10.63 3.45 -15.07
CA ASP A 249 -10.91 2.02 -14.93
C ASP A 249 -10.66 1.50 -13.49
N LEU A 250 -9.64 2.01 -12.82
CA LEU A 250 -9.33 1.66 -11.43
C LEU A 250 -10.38 2.23 -10.46
N PHE A 251 -10.78 3.49 -10.63
CA PHE A 251 -11.82 4.12 -9.81
C PHE A 251 -13.18 3.45 -10.04
N ASP A 252 -13.54 3.12 -11.28
CA ASP A 252 -14.77 2.39 -11.61
C ASP A 252 -14.77 0.97 -11.01
N ALA A 253 -13.61 0.35 -10.86
CA ALA A 253 -13.48 -0.93 -10.18
C ALA A 253 -13.63 -0.84 -8.66
N GLY A 254 -13.56 0.36 -8.06
CA GLY A 254 -13.77 0.60 -6.63
C GLY A 254 -12.56 1.15 -5.87
N VAL A 255 -11.49 1.56 -6.55
CA VAL A 255 -10.38 2.30 -5.92
C VAL A 255 -10.88 3.65 -5.44
N THR A 256 -10.51 4.06 -4.24
CA THR A 256 -10.87 5.38 -3.69
C THR A 256 -9.71 6.38 -3.75
N SER A 257 -8.49 5.89 -3.92
CA SER A 257 -7.28 6.70 -4.08
C SER A 257 -6.21 5.93 -4.83
N ALA A 258 -5.68 6.48 -5.90
CA ALA A 258 -4.55 5.93 -6.64
C ALA A 258 -3.24 6.60 -6.21
N VAL A 259 -2.21 5.81 -5.98
CA VAL A 259 -0.85 6.27 -5.72
C VAL A 259 0.01 5.89 -6.92
N LEU A 260 0.55 6.88 -7.59
CA LEU A 260 1.42 6.70 -8.74
C LEU A 260 2.88 6.75 -8.27
N THR A 261 3.59 5.65 -8.46
CA THR A 261 5.03 5.56 -8.17
C THR A 261 5.79 5.94 -9.42
N PRO A 262 6.40 7.13 -9.47
CA PRO A 262 7.18 7.55 -10.62
C PRO A 262 8.39 6.64 -10.77
N VAL A 263 8.71 6.27 -12.01
CA VAL A 263 9.92 5.51 -12.37
C VAL A 263 10.68 6.23 -13.48
N GLY A 264 11.99 6.04 -13.52
CA GLY A 264 12.88 6.70 -14.44
C GLY A 264 14.22 7.03 -13.77
N THR A 265 15.13 7.59 -14.52
CA THR A 265 16.46 7.98 -14.03
C THR A 265 16.47 9.29 -13.24
N ASP A 266 15.50 10.17 -13.51
CA ASP A 266 15.28 11.43 -12.78
C ASP A 266 13.86 11.46 -12.20
N TYR A 267 13.76 11.33 -10.88
CA TYR A 267 12.47 11.28 -10.18
C TYR A 267 11.69 12.60 -10.27
N LEU A 268 12.34 13.76 -10.37
CA LEU A 268 11.64 15.04 -10.48
C LEU A 268 11.00 15.18 -11.86
N VAL A 269 11.73 14.85 -12.92
CA VAL A 269 11.19 14.81 -14.28
C VAL A 269 10.04 13.81 -14.38
N SER A 270 10.20 12.62 -13.78
CA SER A 270 9.16 11.60 -13.76
C SER A 270 7.91 12.08 -13.01
N LEU A 271 8.09 12.81 -11.90
CA LEU A 271 6.99 13.38 -11.12
C LEU A 271 6.25 14.46 -11.91
N ASP A 272 7.00 15.35 -12.58
CA ASP A 272 6.41 16.41 -13.40
C ASP A 272 5.59 15.83 -14.57
N SER A 273 6.05 14.75 -15.20
CA SER A 273 5.28 14.08 -16.26
C SER A 273 3.95 13.51 -15.75
N LEU A 274 3.90 13.02 -14.51
CA LEU A 274 2.67 12.54 -13.89
C LEU A 274 1.66 13.68 -13.60
N ALA A 275 2.07 14.93 -13.51
CA ALA A 275 1.15 16.07 -13.36
C ALA A 275 0.21 16.20 -14.56
N ALA A 276 0.59 15.70 -15.73
CA ALA A 276 -0.23 15.72 -16.94
C ALA A 276 -1.50 14.83 -16.85
N VAL A 277 -1.62 13.96 -15.83
CA VAL A 277 -2.82 13.12 -15.63
C VAL A 277 -3.82 13.74 -14.64
N LEU A 278 -3.45 14.81 -13.95
CA LEU A 278 -4.30 15.59 -13.06
C LEU A 278 -5.12 16.60 -13.86
#